data_e7bfb22bfda5fbe9dc045a1593c57040
#
_entry.id   e7bfb22bfda5fbe9dc045a1593c57040
#
_cell.length_a   1.000
_cell.length_b   1.000
_cell.length_c   1.000
_cell.angle_alpha   90.00
_cell.angle_beta   90.00
_cell.angle_gamma   90.00
#
_symmetry.space_group_name_H-M   'P 1'
#
loop_
_entity.id
_entity.type
_entity.pdbx_description
1 polymer ?
#
loop_
_entity_poly.entity_id
_entity_poly.type
_entity_poly.pdbx_seq_one_letter_code
_entity_poly.pdbx_strand_id
1 'polypeptide(L)'
;MRGFRIGIVSPRSPFGHRVRKLLSEGELPTIELKLFESGSEEGATLTQFGDEVVVTQPIDAELFPHLDALLVGGNDSDLLNRVASEAADAGVLTLVEGALGLGGPVVTPERCEEIRSSASRLGVVPRMESYLVGRTLRAIGESAPIERAVAAVLVPAQSLGDPGAEELHQQIVHILNFKTAPTDVFHEQLAFNVRLVGASETGLSVADSVAWEASRIAGVEGAITVSLVQVPVFHGYSAALWIETKDPVDTKAIRALFRSEPFESARSGRGAKAPSPVSAAGSESIHIGPIRAAVGSGPPGVWLWAVADTTAYDPASAALQIVRAVLS
;
A
#
# COMPACT_ATOMS: atom_id res chain seq x y z
N MET A 1 0.85 -14.05 -26.75
CA MET A 1 1.52 -13.45 -25.60
C MET A 1 2.12 -14.58 -24.77
N ARG A 2 3.32 -14.38 -24.20
CA ARG A 2 3.92 -15.36 -23.29
C ARG A 2 3.08 -15.43 -22.02
N GLY A 3 2.72 -16.62 -21.55
CA GLY A 3 2.08 -16.79 -20.25
C GLY A 3 3.13 -16.95 -19.16
N PHE A 4 2.79 -16.57 -17.92
CA PHE A 4 3.70 -16.58 -16.78
C PHE A 4 3.33 -17.65 -15.76
N ARG A 5 4.33 -18.17 -15.06
CA ARG A 5 4.20 -19.08 -13.91
C ARG A 5 4.35 -18.25 -12.65
N ILE A 6 3.25 -18.08 -11.92
CA ILE A 6 3.15 -17.18 -10.77
C ILE A 6 3.01 -17.97 -9.48
N GLY A 7 3.84 -17.62 -8.48
CA GLY A 7 3.68 -18.07 -7.11
C GLY A 7 3.09 -16.95 -6.24
N ILE A 8 2.23 -17.28 -5.29
CA ILE A 8 1.69 -16.35 -4.30
C ILE A 8 1.92 -16.92 -2.91
N VAL A 9 2.63 -16.18 -2.06
CA VAL A 9 2.80 -16.49 -0.63
C VAL A 9 1.74 -15.75 0.17
N SER A 10 1.13 -16.42 1.13
CA SER A 10 -0.02 -15.93 1.92
C SER A 10 -1.20 -15.49 1.04
N PRO A 11 -1.76 -16.42 0.24
CA PRO A 11 -2.83 -16.11 -0.72
C PRO A 11 -4.13 -15.65 -0.05
N ARG A 12 -4.28 -15.81 1.27
CA ARG A 12 -5.42 -15.35 2.07
C ARG A 12 -5.24 -13.93 2.61
N SER A 13 -4.02 -13.39 2.58
CA SER A 13 -3.80 -11.99 2.93
C SER A 13 -4.58 -11.04 1.99
N PRO A 14 -4.90 -9.80 2.39
CA PRO A 14 -5.58 -8.83 1.52
C PRO A 14 -4.88 -8.68 0.16
N PHE A 15 -3.55 -8.59 0.16
CA PHE A 15 -2.73 -8.53 -1.06
C PHE A 15 -2.87 -9.81 -1.89
N GLY A 16 -2.64 -10.98 -1.30
CA GLY A 16 -2.73 -12.26 -2.00
C GLY A 16 -4.12 -12.53 -2.57
N HIS A 17 -5.17 -12.20 -1.82
CA HIS A 17 -6.55 -12.29 -2.30
C HIS A 17 -6.79 -11.36 -3.51
N ARG A 18 -6.31 -10.12 -3.43
CA ARG A 18 -6.45 -9.15 -4.52
C ARG A 18 -5.67 -9.57 -5.77
N VAL A 19 -4.44 -10.07 -5.61
CA VAL A 19 -3.64 -10.64 -6.72
C VAL A 19 -4.39 -11.77 -7.41
N ARG A 20 -4.91 -12.75 -6.66
CA ARG A 20 -5.68 -13.86 -7.23
C ARG A 20 -6.90 -13.39 -8.01
N LYS A 21 -7.63 -12.43 -7.48
CA LYS A 21 -8.78 -11.83 -8.15
C LYS A 21 -8.38 -11.21 -9.49
N LEU A 22 -7.34 -10.37 -9.52
CA LEU A 22 -6.84 -9.73 -10.74
C LEU A 22 -6.35 -10.75 -11.79
N LEU A 23 -5.67 -11.81 -11.34
CA LEU A 23 -5.24 -12.90 -12.23
C LEU A 23 -6.45 -13.63 -12.83
N SER A 24 -7.51 -13.87 -12.05
CA SER A 24 -8.74 -14.49 -12.57
C SER A 24 -9.50 -13.59 -13.55
N GLU A 25 -9.36 -12.29 -13.43
CA GLU A 25 -9.91 -11.28 -14.35
C GLU A 25 -9.06 -11.12 -15.63
N GLY A 26 -7.90 -11.81 -15.70
CA GLY A 26 -7.04 -11.82 -16.89
C GLY A 26 -6.04 -10.66 -16.97
N GLU A 27 -5.78 -9.96 -15.88
CA GLU A 27 -4.86 -8.84 -15.84
C GLU A 27 -3.41 -9.22 -16.20
N LEU A 28 -3.01 -10.47 -15.96
CA LEU A 28 -1.74 -11.01 -16.40
C LEU A 28 -1.95 -12.41 -17.00
N PRO A 29 -1.47 -12.70 -18.24
CA PRO A 29 -1.54 -14.03 -18.82
C PRO A 29 -0.79 -15.05 -17.95
N THR A 30 -1.51 -15.92 -17.26
CA THR A 30 -0.94 -16.88 -16.31
C THR A 30 -1.20 -18.29 -16.80
N ILE A 31 -0.14 -19.09 -16.97
CA ILE A 31 -0.21 -20.49 -17.42
C ILE A 31 -0.10 -21.49 -16.27
N GLU A 32 0.43 -21.05 -15.12
CA GLU A 32 0.53 -21.84 -13.90
C GLU A 32 0.42 -20.91 -12.68
N LEU A 33 -0.41 -21.29 -11.72
CA LEU A 33 -0.56 -20.59 -10.45
C LEU A 33 -0.25 -21.54 -9.29
N LYS A 34 0.71 -21.17 -8.44
CA LYS A 34 1.03 -21.87 -7.18
C LYS A 34 0.70 -20.99 -5.99
N LEU A 35 0.04 -21.56 -4.99
CA LEU A 35 -0.34 -20.89 -3.76
C LEU A 35 0.38 -21.50 -2.58
N PHE A 36 1.14 -20.68 -1.84
CA PHE A 36 1.97 -21.10 -0.71
C PHE A 36 1.44 -20.53 0.60
N GLU A 37 1.32 -21.37 1.63
CA GLU A 37 0.90 -20.97 2.97
C GLU A 37 1.93 -21.37 4.01
N SER A 38 2.10 -20.58 5.07
CA SER A 38 3.13 -20.78 6.10
C SER A 38 2.79 -21.83 7.17
N GLY A 39 1.56 -22.33 7.21
CA GLY A 39 1.08 -23.24 8.26
C GLY A 39 0.68 -24.60 7.72
N SER A 40 1.07 -25.65 8.45
CA SER A 40 0.74 -27.03 8.13
C SER A 40 -0.61 -27.52 8.65
N GLU A 41 -1.39 -26.72 9.35
CA GLU A 41 -2.45 -27.27 10.22
C GLU A 41 -3.89 -26.86 9.91
N GLU A 42 -4.17 -25.87 9.09
CA GLU A 42 -5.54 -25.53 8.76
C GLU A 42 -5.82 -25.69 7.26
N GLY A 43 -6.22 -26.91 6.94
CA GLY A 43 -6.88 -27.35 5.72
C GLY A 43 -6.48 -26.66 4.40
N ALA A 44 -6.04 -27.43 3.42
CA ALA A 44 -5.76 -26.93 2.08
C ALA A 44 -6.90 -26.02 1.61
N THR A 45 -6.58 -24.74 1.36
CA THR A 45 -7.57 -23.82 0.80
C THR A 45 -7.70 -24.12 -0.68
N LEU A 46 -8.90 -24.50 -1.08
CA LEU A 46 -9.23 -24.66 -2.49
C LEU A 46 -9.61 -23.31 -3.07
N THR A 47 -8.94 -22.92 -4.15
CA THR A 47 -9.25 -21.70 -4.88
C THR A 47 -9.51 -22.06 -6.34
N GLN A 48 -10.63 -21.61 -6.87
CA GLN A 48 -10.89 -21.71 -8.30
C GLN A 48 -10.06 -20.66 -9.05
N PHE A 49 -9.33 -21.10 -10.07
CA PHE A 49 -8.60 -20.24 -10.98
C PHE A 49 -8.90 -20.69 -12.42
N GLY A 50 -9.70 -19.92 -13.14
CA GLY A 50 -10.30 -20.38 -14.39
C GLY A 50 -11.15 -21.63 -14.18
N ASP A 51 -10.89 -22.68 -14.96
CA ASP A 51 -11.57 -23.98 -14.84
C ASP A 51 -10.84 -24.95 -13.88
N GLU A 52 -9.71 -24.54 -13.30
CA GLU A 52 -8.89 -25.38 -12.41
C GLU A 52 -9.10 -25.04 -10.94
N VAL A 53 -8.99 -26.07 -10.11
CA VAL A 53 -8.95 -25.92 -8.64
C VAL A 53 -7.48 -25.91 -8.20
N VAL A 54 -7.01 -24.76 -7.71
CA VAL A 54 -5.68 -24.62 -7.14
C VAL A 54 -5.73 -24.82 -5.63
N VAL A 55 -4.84 -25.69 -5.15
CA VAL A 55 -4.75 -26.02 -3.71
C VAL A 55 -3.54 -25.30 -3.13
N THR A 56 -3.72 -24.72 -1.94
CA THR A 56 -2.58 -24.18 -1.19
C THR A 56 -1.66 -25.33 -0.74
N GLN A 57 -0.36 -25.07 -0.83
CA GLN A 57 0.68 -26.03 -0.44
C GLN A 57 1.67 -25.36 0.54
N PRO A 58 2.41 -26.14 1.33
CA PRO A 58 3.48 -25.60 2.16
C PRO A 58 4.51 -24.84 1.29
N ILE A 59 5.17 -23.86 1.91
CA ILE A 59 6.28 -23.16 1.25
C ILE A 59 7.42 -24.17 1.00
N ASP A 60 7.81 -24.31 -0.25
CA ASP A 60 8.86 -25.18 -0.70
C ASP A 60 9.80 -24.45 -1.65
N ALA A 61 11.01 -24.16 -1.18
CA ALA A 61 12.03 -23.45 -1.95
C ALA A 61 12.47 -24.16 -3.22
N GLU A 62 12.34 -25.50 -3.30
CA GLU A 62 12.68 -26.28 -4.49
C GLU A 62 11.76 -25.94 -5.68
N LEU A 63 10.58 -25.40 -5.41
CA LEU A 63 9.63 -25.00 -6.43
C LEU A 63 9.90 -23.61 -7.01
N PHE A 64 10.65 -22.75 -6.32
CA PHE A 64 10.88 -21.37 -6.75
C PHE A 64 11.54 -21.27 -8.13
N PRO A 65 12.60 -22.03 -8.47
CA PRO A 65 13.23 -21.93 -9.79
C PRO A 65 12.30 -22.24 -10.98
N HIS A 66 11.16 -22.84 -10.72
CA HIS A 66 10.16 -23.12 -11.76
C HIS A 66 9.19 -21.98 -11.99
N LEU A 67 9.22 -20.93 -11.17
CA LEU A 67 8.37 -19.75 -11.29
C LEU A 67 9.05 -18.65 -12.12
N ASP A 68 8.25 -17.85 -12.79
CA ASP A 68 8.72 -16.62 -13.43
C ASP A 68 8.69 -15.45 -12.43
N ALA A 69 7.68 -15.42 -11.53
CA ALA A 69 7.58 -14.46 -10.46
C ALA A 69 6.96 -15.06 -9.18
N LEU A 70 7.39 -14.54 -8.02
CA LEU A 70 6.82 -14.81 -6.70
C LEU A 70 6.28 -13.50 -6.10
N LEU A 71 5.01 -13.51 -5.75
CA LEU A 71 4.31 -12.39 -5.11
C LEU A 71 4.08 -12.72 -3.64
N VAL A 72 4.60 -11.89 -2.75
CA VAL A 72 4.67 -12.17 -1.31
C VAL A 72 3.88 -11.10 -0.56
N GLY A 73 2.87 -11.50 0.21
CA GLY A 73 2.08 -10.62 1.06
C GLY A 73 1.86 -11.23 2.44
N GLY A 74 1.39 -10.43 3.38
CA GLY A 74 1.07 -10.90 4.74
C GLY A 74 1.73 -10.06 5.84
N ASN A 75 1.63 -10.53 7.09
CA ASN A 75 2.07 -9.79 8.27
C ASN A 75 3.27 -10.40 9.01
N ASP A 76 3.70 -11.61 8.66
CA ASP A 76 4.87 -12.26 9.27
C ASP A 76 6.15 -11.81 8.55
N SER A 77 6.73 -10.71 9.06
CA SER A 77 7.91 -10.10 8.42
C SER A 77 9.11 -11.04 8.31
N ASP A 78 9.36 -11.87 9.33
CA ASP A 78 10.53 -12.76 9.35
C ASP A 78 10.40 -13.87 8.31
N LEU A 79 9.22 -14.47 8.23
CA LEU A 79 8.90 -15.46 7.21
C LEU A 79 8.99 -14.85 5.81
N LEU A 80 8.34 -13.70 5.60
CA LEU A 80 8.28 -13.03 4.31
C LEU A 80 9.67 -12.64 3.81
N ASN A 81 10.52 -12.08 4.71
CA ASN A 81 11.88 -11.70 4.39
C ASN A 81 12.75 -12.90 3.99
N ARG A 82 12.62 -14.01 4.73
CA ARG A 82 13.34 -15.26 4.42
C ARG A 82 12.93 -15.81 3.07
N VAL A 83 11.63 -16.01 2.86
CA VAL A 83 11.09 -16.57 1.61
C VAL A 83 11.43 -15.71 0.41
N ALA A 84 11.32 -14.39 0.56
CA ALA A 84 11.64 -13.45 -0.50
C ALA A 84 13.13 -13.48 -0.88
N SER A 85 14.03 -13.58 0.11
CA SER A 85 15.46 -13.69 -0.14
C SER A 85 15.80 -15.02 -0.83
N GLU A 86 15.28 -16.14 -0.36
CA GLU A 86 15.50 -17.46 -0.96
C GLU A 86 15.04 -17.51 -2.42
N ALA A 87 13.86 -16.95 -2.73
CA ALA A 87 13.34 -16.92 -4.09
C ALA A 87 14.16 -16.00 -5.01
N ALA A 88 14.58 -14.85 -4.50
CA ALA A 88 15.42 -13.92 -5.26
C ALA A 88 16.82 -14.52 -5.56
N ASP A 89 17.41 -15.22 -4.60
CA ASP A 89 18.68 -15.95 -4.77
C ASP A 89 18.55 -17.08 -5.80
N ALA A 90 17.36 -17.68 -5.91
CA ALA A 90 17.03 -18.64 -6.96
C ALA A 90 16.79 -17.98 -8.35
N GLY A 91 16.92 -16.65 -8.46
CA GLY A 91 16.79 -15.89 -9.70
C GLY A 91 15.35 -15.58 -10.11
N VAL A 92 14.37 -15.82 -9.23
CA VAL A 92 12.95 -15.53 -9.48
C VAL A 92 12.68 -14.05 -9.22
N LEU A 93 11.89 -13.42 -10.09
CA LEU A 93 11.39 -12.06 -9.82
C LEU A 93 10.49 -12.10 -8.58
N THR A 94 10.96 -11.54 -7.48
CA THR A 94 10.25 -11.58 -6.20
C THR A 94 9.78 -10.19 -5.82
N LEU A 95 8.48 -10.03 -5.65
CA LEU A 95 7.85 -8.77 -5.26
C LEU A 95 7.12 -8.95 -3.92
N VAL A 96 7.50 -8.15 -2.94
CA VAL A 96 6.97 -8.21 -1.58
C VAL A 96 6.16 -6.96 -1.29
N GLU A 97 4.90 -7.12 -0.86
CA GLU A 97 4.11 -5.99 -0.38
C GLU A 97 4.61 -5.55 0.98
N GLY A 98 5.08 -4.31 1.06
CA GLY A 98 5.32 -3.65 2.34
C GLY A 98 6.31 -4.35 3.24
N ALA A 99 7.58 -4.40 2.87
CA ALA A 99 8.62 -5.05 3.66
C ALA A 99 9.68 -4.07 4.17
N LEU A 100 9.83 -4.02 5.49
CA LEU A 100 10.91 -3.29 6.14
C LEU A 100 12.16 -4.17 6.30
N GLY A 101 13.31 -3.63 5.92
CA GLY A 101 14.60 -4.32 6.09
C GLY A 101 14.98 -5.28 4.98
N LEU A 102 14.17 -5.46 3.96
CA LEU A 102 14.56 -6.17 2.74
C LEU A 102 15.59 -5.37 1.93
N GLY A 103 16.58 -6.05 1.38
CA GLY A 103 17.66 -5.43 0.59
C GLY A 103 17.26 -4.96 -0.81
N GLY A 104 15.98 -5.05 -1.19
CA GLY A 104 15.48 -4.66 -2.49
C GLY A 104 15.03 -3.19 -2.57
N PRO A 105 14.99 -2.58 -3.79
CA PRO A 105 14.42 -1.26 -3.98
C PRO A 105 12.90 -1.26 -3.76
N VAL A 106 12.37 -0.11 -3.33
CA VAL A 106 10.92 0.14 -3.39
C VAL A 106 10.57 0.50 -4.83
N VAL A 107 9.72 -0.32 -5.44
CA VAL A 107 9.41 -0.23 -6.88
C VAL A 107 7.93 0.06 -7.10
N THR A 108 7.69 0.96 -8.04
CA THR A 108 6.35 1.24 -8.58
C THR A 108 6.34 0.97 -10.08
N PRO A 109 5.18 0.85 -10.73
CA PRO A 109 5.14 0.61 -12.18
C PRO A 109 5.97 1.61 -12.99
N GLU A 110 6.01 2.87 -12.55
CA GLU A 110 6.76 3.95 -13.21
C GLU A 110 8.29 3.88 -12.95
N ARG A 111 8.72 3.07 -11.98
CA ARG A 111 10.12 2.92 -11.54
C ARG A 111 10.59 1.47 -11.51
N CYS A 112 10.01 0.62 -12.34
CA CYS A 112 10.37 -0.81 -12.41
C CYS A 112 11.76 -1.07 -13.03
N GLU A 113 12.39 -0.08 -13.68
CA GLU A 113 13.76 -0.19 -14.19
C GLU A 113 14.79 -0.42 -13.07
N GLU A 114 14.49 0.01 -11.85
CA GLU A 114 15.38 -0.20 -10.70
C GLU A 114 15.55 -1.70 -10.37
N ILE A 115 14.49 -2.50 -10.50
CA ILE A 115 14.58 -3.94 -10.29
C ILE A 115 15.18 -4.66 -11.51
N ARG A 116 14.93 -4.15 -12.72
CA ARG A 116 15.48 -4.71 -13.95
C ARG A 116 17.01 -4.60 -14.00
N SER A 117 17.57 -3.50 -13.49
CA SER A 117 19.01 -3.25 -13.41
C SER A 117 19.67 -3.81 -12.16
N SER A 118 18.91 -4.27 -11.17
CA SER A 118 19.42 -4.85 -9.94
C SER A 118 19.95 -6.28 -10.17
N ALA A 119 21.07 -6.62 -9.54
CA ALA A 119 21.57 -7.99 -9.51
C ALA A 119 20.63 -8.92 -8.73
N SER A 120 19.93 -8.38 -7.72
CA SER A 120 18.87 -9.07 -7.00
C SER A 120 17.54 -8.82 -7.71
N ARG A 121 16.80 -9.89 -7.98
CA ARG A 121 15.45 -9.81 -8.54
C ARG A 121 14.38 -9.59 -7.45
N LEU A 122 14.75 -8.89 -6.38
CA LEU A 122 13.91 -8.58 -5.24
C LEU A 122 13.45 -7.12 -5.28
N GLY A 123 12.16 -6.88 -5.17
CA GLY A 123 11.57 -5.54 -5.07
C GLY A 123 10.48 -5.45 -4.02
N VAL A 124 10.37 -4.30 -3.38
CA VAL A 124 9.30 -3.98 -2.44
C VAL A 124 8.23 -3.17 -3.15
N VAL A 125 7.03 -3.71 -3.22
CA VAL A 125 5.84 -3.00 -3.72
C VAL A 125 5.25 -2.23 -2.54
N PRO A 126 5.21 -0.90 -2.60
CA PRO A 126 4.75 -0.12 -1.46
C PRO A 126 3.25 -0.31 -1.21
N ARG A 127 2.86 -0.20 0.05
CA ARG A 127 1.45 -0.10 0.44
C ARG A 127 0.83 1.21 -0.06
N MET A 128 -0.50 1.24 -0.11
CA MET A 128 -1.23 2.46 -0.53
C MET A 128 -0.91 3.66 0.36
N GLU A 129 -0.78 3.47 1.67
CA GLU A 129 -0.40 4.50 2.64
C GLU A 129 0.97 5.12 2.31
N SER A 130 1.92 4.25 1.99
CA SER A 130 3.29 4.63 1.63
C SER A 130 3.33 5.37 0.30
N TYR A 131 2.54 4.91 -0.66
CA TYR A 131 2.42 5.56 -1.97
C TYR A 131 1.84 6.97 -1.83
N LEU A 132 0.72 7.11 -1.09
CA LEU A 132 0.07 8.40 -0.85
C LEU A 132 1.02 9.41 -0.21
N VAL A 133 1.70 9.01 0.88
CA VAL A 133 2.65 9.88 1.59
C VAL A 133 3.89 10.14 0.73
N GLY A 134 4.50 9.09 0.20
CA GLY A 134 5.75 9.19 -0.56
C GLY A 134 5.64 10.01 -1.83
N ARG A 135 4.56 9.83 -2.62
CA ARG A 135 4.31 10.62 -3.83
C ARG A 135 4.09 12.10 -3.52
N THR A 136 3.34 12.36 -2.44
CA THR A 136 3.09 13.74 -1.99
C THR A 136 4.39 14.42 -1.56
N LEU A 137 5.23 13.74 -0.78
CA LEU A 137 6.53 14.26 -0.35
C LEU A 137 7.50 14.44 -1.52
N ARG A 138 7.52 13.50 -2.47
CA ARG A 138 8.37 13.60 -3.66
C ARG A 138 8.08 14.88 -4.44
N ALA A 139 6.80 15.15 -4.71
CA ALA A 139 6.41 16.35 -5.45
C ALA A 139 6.90 17.63 -4.76
N ILE A 140 6.87 17.70 -3.43
CA ILE A 140 7.36 18.85 -2.67
C ILE A 140 8.89 18.87 -2.66
N GLY A 141 9.54 17.72 -2.46
CA GLY A 141 11.00 17.59 -2.40
C GLY A 141 11.71 18.02 -3.67
N GLU A 142 11.05 17.89 -4.83
CA GLU A 142 11.57 18.41 -6.12
C GLU A 142 11.67 19.94 -6.15
N SER A 143 10.91 20.66 -5.31
CA SER A 143 10.88 22.12 -5.24
C SER A 143 11.57 22.70 -4.01
N ALA A 144 11.52 21.99 -2.89
CA ALA A 144 12.06 22.44 -1.61
C ALA A 144 12.64 21.26 -0.82
N PRO A 145 13.91 21.33 -0.36
CA PRO A 145 14.49 20.28 0.47
C PRO A 145 13.68 20.06 1.75
N ILE A 146 13.25 18.82 1.98
CA ILE A 146 12.47 18.41 3.13
C ILE A 146 13.43 18.00 4.25
N GLU A 147 13.29 18.59 5.43
CA GLU A 147 14.07 18.22 6.63
C GLU A 147 13.35 17.17 7.47
N ARG A 148 12.03 17.30 7.59
CA ARG A 148 11.17 16.38 8.36
C ARG A 148 9.77 16.34 7.79
N ALA A 149 9.13 15.19 7.91
CA ALA A 149 7.71 15.05 7.63
C ALA A 149 7.00 14.22 8.71
N VAL A 150 5.81 14.65 9.08
CA VAL A 150 4.90 13.92 9.98
C VAL A 150 3.60 13.70 9.24
N ALA A 151 3.13 12.46 9.18
CA ALA A 151 1.89 12.11 8.54
C ALA A 151 0.97 11.33 9.49
N ALA A 152 -0.28 11.75 9.59
CA ALA A 152 -1.36 10.93 10.11
C ALA A 152 -2.18 10.42 8.93
N VAL A 153 -2.13 9.13 8.69
CA VAL A 153 -2.86 8.47 7.59
C VAL A 153 -4.11 7.82 8.14
N LEU A 154 -5.27 8.22 7.60
CA LEU A 154 -6.56 7.63 7.91
C LEU A 154 -6.79 6.44 6.97
N VAL A 155 -6.83 5.26 7.55
CA VAL A 155 -6.87 3.97 6.85
C VAL A 155 -8.33 3.47 6.82
N PRO A 156 -8.91 3.19 5.63
CA PRO A 156 -10.28 2.70 5.52
C PRO A 156 -10.40 1.23 5.92
N ALA A 157 -11.64 0.78 6.14
CA ALA A 157 -11.93 -0.64 6.42
C ALA A 157 -11.45 -1.58 5.29
N GLN A 158 -11.55 -1.14 4.04
CA GLN A 158 -11.09 -1.86 2.86
C GLN A 158 -9.58 -2.19 2.87
N SER A 159 -8.77 -1.57 3.71
CA SER A 159 -7.35 -1.95 3.87
C SER A 159 -7.17 -3.41 4.27
N LEU A 160 -8.18 -4.01 4.91
CA LEU A 160 -8.24 -5.45 5.23
C LEU A 160 -9.01 -6.26 4.18
N GLY A 161 -9.16 -5.72 2.97
CA GLY A 161 -9.90 -6.36 1.88
C GLY A 161 -11.42 -6.33 2.06
N ASP A 162 -12.13 -7.13 1.26
CA ASP A 162 -13.59 -7.25 1.32
C ASP A 162 -14.11 -7.67 2.73
N PRO A 163 -13.42 -8.57 3.48
CA PRO A 163 -13.83 -8.90 4.85
C PRO A 163 -13.87 -7.68 5.79
N GLY A 164 -12.92 -6.74 5.66
CA GLY A 164 -12.91 -5.53 6.49
C GLY A 164 -14.09 -4.61 6.20
N ALA A 165 -14.41 -4.39 4.92
CA ALA A 165 -15.57 -3.60 4.53
C ALA A 165 -16.89 -4.26 4.98
N GLU A 166 -17.01 -5.56 4.81
CA GLU A 166 -18.19 -6.34 5.23
C GLU A 166 -18.37 -6.29 6.75
N GLU A 167 -17.33 -6.52 7.54
CA GLU A 167 -17.44 -6.45 8.99
C GLU A 167 -17.83 -5.04 9.46
N LEU A 168 -17.26 -3.97 8.89
CA LEU A 168 -17.69 -2.60 9.21
C LEU A 168 -19.18 -2.41 8.94
N HIS A 169 -19.68 -2.90 7.81
CA HIS A 169 -21.10 -2.83 7.47
C HIS A 169 -21.95 -3.57 8.52
N GLN A 170 -21.56 -4.81 8.86
CA GLN A 170 -22.26 -5.61 9.86
C GLN A 170 -22.23 -4.97 11.25
N GLN A 171 -21.09 -4.40 11.67
CA GLN A 171 -20.98 -3.66 12.91
C GLN A 171 -21.99 -2.51 12.97
N ILE A 172 -22.09 -1.71 11.91
CA ILE A 172 -23.04 -0.58 11.83
C ILE A 172 -24.48 -1.11 11.97
N VAL A 173 -24.85 -2.12 11.19
CA VAL A 173 -26.19 -2.70 11.20
C VAL A 173 -26.54 -3.28 12.58
N HIS A 174 -25.61 -4.01 13.21
CA HIS A 174 -25.82 -4.60 14.52
C HIS A 174 -26.02 -3.53 15.59
N ILE A 175 -25.15 -2.52 15.66
CA ILE A 175 -25.22 -1.45 16.65
C ILE A 175 -26.54 -0.69 16.54
N LEU A 176 -26.96 -0.34 15.32
CA LEU A 176 -28.22 0.35 15.08
C LEU A 176 -29.46 -0.49 15.46
N ASN A 177 -29.32 -1.82 15.50
CA ASN A 177 -30.34 -2.76 15.94
C ASN A 177 -30.15 -3.22 17.40
N PHE A 178 -29.34 -2.52 18.20
CA PHE A 178 -29.04 -2.86 19.60
C PHE A 178 -28.49 -4.26 19.80
N LYS A 179 -27.72 -4.78 18.84
CA LYS A 179 -27.04 -6.07 18.89
C LYS A 179 -25.54 -5.88 19.11
N THR A 180 -24.88 -6.91 19.61
CA THR A 180 -23.41 -6.95 19.73
C THR A 180 -22.78 -6.90 18.35
N ALA A 181 -21.81 -6.01 18.15
CA ALA A 181 -21.04 -5.90 16.91
C ALA A 181 -20.10 -7.11 16.75
N PRO A 182 -19.99 -7.70 15.53
CA PRO A 182 -18.96 -8.71 15.25
C PRO A 182 -17.56 -8.04 15.27
N THR A 183 -16.53 -8.82 15.64
CA THR A 183 -15.15 -8.33 15.77
C THR A 183 -14.13 -9.37 15.30
N ASP A 184 -14.46 -10.13 14.27
CA ASP A 184 -13.63 -11.23 13.78
C ASP A 184 -12.44 -10.73 12.96
N VAL A 185 -12.60 -9.62 12.22
CA VAL A 185 -11.58 -9.03 11.34
C VAL A 185 -10.81 -7.91 12.03
N PHE A 186 -11.53 -6.99 12.69
CA PHE A 186 -10.88 -5.86 13.39
C PHE A 186 -10.44 -6.21 14.80
N HIS A 187 -10.90 -7.31 15.40
CA HIS A 187 -10.70 -7.70 16.78
C HIS A 187 -11.25 -6.73 17.83
N GLU A 188 -11.91 -5.67 17.37
CA GLU A 188 -12.61 -4.66 18.17
C GLU A 188 -13.67 -3.92 17.34
N GLN A 189 -14.50 -3.12 18.01
CA GLN A 189 -15.48 -2.28 17.31
C GLN A 189 -14.78 -1.14 16.58
N LEU A 190 -14.95 -1.08 15.25
CA LEU A 190 -14.53 0.05 14.41
C LEU A 190 -15.70 1.02 14.12
N ALA A 191 -16.92 0.51 13.95
CA ALA A 191 -18.09 1.36 13.72
C ALA A 191 -18.25 2.40 14.82
N PHE A 192 -18.32 3.69 14.44
CA PHE A 192 -18.39 4.85 15.35
C PHE A 192 -17.15 5.03 16.26
N ASN A 193 -16.01 4.44 15.87
CA ASN A 193 -14.76 4.50 16.63
C ASN A 193 -13.57 4.79 15.70
N VAL A 194 -12.42 5.10 16.27
CA VAL A 194 -11.11 5.19 15.60
C VAL A 194 -10.09 4.41 16.41
N ARG A 195 -9.12 3.80 15.72
CA ARG A 195 -8.07 3.01 16.40
C ARG A 195 -6.71 3.21 15.75
N LEU A 196 -5.64 3.03 16.50
CA LEU A 196 -4.30 2.97 15.94
C LEU A 196 -4.08 1.62 15.27
N VAL A 197 -3.46 1.61 14.09
CA VAL A 197 -3.07 0.40 13.37
C VAL A 197 -1.63 0.06 13.73
N GLY A 198 -1.39 -1.20 14.09
CA GLY A 198 -0.04 -1.75 14.20
C GLY A 198 0.79 -1.21 15.35
N ALA A 199 0.18 -0.87 16.48
CA ALA A 199 0.91 -0.67 17.71
C ALA A 199 1.50 -2.03 18.14
N SER A 200 2.77 -2.25 17.82
CA SER A 200 3.52 -3.42 18.30
C SER A 200 4.27 -3.03 19.56
N GLU A 201 4.13 -3.80 20.62
CA GLU A 201 4.92 -3.62 21.84
C GLU A 201 6.36 -4.10 21.66
N THR A 202 6.63 -4.92 20.65
CA THR A 202 7.95 -5.52 20.41
C THR A 202 8.25 -5.60 18.91
N GLY A 203 9.03 -4.64 18.41
CA GLY A 203 9.55 -4.70 17.04
C GLY A 203 9.09 -3.56 16.14
N LEU A 204 9.44 -3.66 14.85
CA LEU A 204 9.09 -2.66 13.84
C LEU A 204 7.58 -2.71 13.55
N SER A 205 6.94 -1.56 13.65
CA SER A 205 5.51 -1.43 13.38
C SER A 205 5.22 -1.30 11.88
N VAL A 206 3.97 -1.56 11.48
CA VAL A 206 3.50 -1.27 10.11
C VAL A 206 3.70 0.21 9.77
N ALA A 207 3.57 1.11 10.75
CA ALA A 207 3.80 2.54 10.55
C ALA A 207 5.27 2.85 10.22
N ASP A 208 6.24 2.13 10.84
CA ASP A 208 7.66 2.27 10.51
C ASP A 208 7.95 1.77 9.09
N SER A 209 7.32 0.67 8.67
CA SER A 209 7.40 0.17 7.31
C SER A 209 6.87 1.21 6.30
N VAL A 210 5.70 1.78 6.58
CA VAL A 210 5.11 2.84 5.74
C VAL A 210 6.01 4.07 5.68
N ALA A 211 6.60 4.49 6.78
CA ALA A 211 7.52 5.62 6.81
C ALA A 211 8.78 5.36 5.98
N TRP A 212 9.35 4.15 6.10
CA TRP A 212 10.51 3.72 5.32
C TRP A 212 10.20 3.67 3.82
N GLU A 213 9.12 3.01 3.42
CA GLU A 213 8.68 2.94 2.02
C GLU A 213 8.44 4.34 1.44
N ALA A 214 7.72 5.20 2.18
CA ALA A 214 7.45 6.57 1.78
C ALA A 214 8.74 7.38 1.58
N SER A 215 9.77 7.19 2.42
CA SER A 215 11.07 7.84 2.26
C SER A 215 11.77 7.43 0.96
N ARG A 216 11.68 6.14 0.60
CA ARG A 216 12.26 5.62 -0.64
C ARG A 216 11.53 6.13 -1.87
N ILE A 217 10.20 6.20 -1.84
CA ILE A 217 9.41 6.80 -2.92
C ILE A 217 9.73 8.28 -3.08
N ALA A 218 9.81 9.00 -1.97
CA ALA A 218 10.07 10.43 -1.94
C ALA A 218 11.49 10.78 -2.38
N GLY A 219 12.46 9.87 -2.17
CA GLY A 219 13.89 10.19 -2.33
C GLY A 219 14.36 11.21 -1.30
N VAL A 220 13.79 11.19 -0.10
CA VAL A 220 14.07 12.14 0.97
C VAL A 220 14.89 11.45 2.05
N GLU A 221 16.04 12.05 2.41
CA GLU A 221 16.90 11.57 3.52
C GLU A 221 16.42 12.04 4.90
N GLY A 222 15.46 12.97 4.94
CA GLY A 222 14.88 13.52 6.16
C GLY A 222 14.06 12.50 6.96
N ALA A 223 13.88 12.79 8.24
CA ALA A 223 13.08 11.94 9.12
C ALA A 223 11.60 12.00 8.73
N ILE A 224 11.03 10.86 8.41
CA ILE A 224 9.59 10.70 8.17
C ILE A 224 9.00 9.90 9.33
N THR A 225 7.94 10.42 9.93
CA THR A 225 7.17 9.74 10.98
C THR A 225 5.73 9.60 10.52
N VAL A 226 5.20 8.39 10.63
CA VAL A 226 3.83 8.08 10.23
C VAL A 226 3.06 7.51 11.41
N SER A 227 1.81 7.93 11.54
CA SER A 227 0.81 7.27 12.37
C SER A 227 -0.32 6.78 11.48
N LEU A 228 -0.72 5.52 11.66
CA LEU A 228 -1.83 4.92 10.93
C LEU A 228 -3.04 4.87 11.85
N VAL A 229 -4.13 5.48 11.42
CA VAL A 229 -5.39 5.54 12.17
C VAL A 229 -6.48 4.88 11.35
N GLN A 230 -6.97 3.73 11.78
CA GLN A 230 -8.12 3.10 11.15
C GLN A 230 -9.39 3.84 11.52
N VAL A 231 -10.19 4.16 10.50
CA VAL A 231 -11.40 4.96 10.61
C VAL A 231 -12.61 4.21 10.05
N PRO A 232 -13.83 4.49 10.53
CA PRO A 232 -15.05 3.82 10.07
C PRO A 232 -15.52 4.37 8.71
N VAL A 233 -14.61 4.33 7.74
CA VAL A 233 -14.82 4.69 6.34
C VAL A 233 -14.57 3.44 5.50
N PHE A 234 -15.46 3.15 4.54
CA PHE A 234 -15.36 1.95 3.74
C PHE A 234 -14.15 1.98 2.80
N HIS A 235 -13.98 3.05 2.03
CA HIS A 235 -12.98 3.20 0.97
C HIS A 235 -12.31 4.57 1.04
N GLY A 236 -11.12 4.67 0.44
CA GLY A 236 -10.38 5.91 0.28
C GLY A 236 -9.51 6.25 1.50
N TYR A 237 -8.24 6.45 1.22
CA TYR A 237 -7.23 6.85 2.18
C TYR A 237 -7.15 8.36 2.27
N SER A 238 -6.87 8.87 3.45
CA SER A 238 -6.64 10.29 3.66
C SER A 238 -5.40 10.51 4.50
N ALA A 239 -4.65 11.57 4.24
CA ALA A 239 -3.46 11.89 5.03
C ALA A 239 -3.41 13.37 5.38
N ALA A 240 -3.18 13.67 6.65
CA ALA A 240 -2.80 14.99 7.13
C ALA A 240 -1.27 15.01 7.27
N LEU A 241 -0.59 15.89 6.52
CA LEU A 241 0.85 15.96 6.51
C LEU A 241 1.34 17.32 7.01
N TRP A 242 2.31 17.28 7.92
CA TRP A 242 3.16 18.40 8.25
C TRP A 242 4.54 18.15 7.63
N ILE A 243 5.04 19.10 6.86
CA ILE A 243 6.30 18.99 6.13
C ILE A 243 7.16 20.19 6.45
N GLU A 244 8.26 19.95 7.15
CA GLU A 244 9.29 20.94 7.44
C GLU A 244 10.26 21.03 6.26
N THR A 245 10.54 22.25 5.85
CA THR A 245 11.46 22.54 4.74
C THR A 245 12.60 23.39 5.26
N LYS A 246 13.77 23.29 4.60
CA LYS A 246 14.95 24.06 4.97
C LYS A 246 14.71 25.57 4.94
N ASP A 247 14.01 26.02 3.91
CA ASP A 247 13.70 27.42 3.68
C ASP A 247 12.20 27.64 3.63
N PRO A 248 11.70 28.86 3.92
CA PRO A 248 10.30 29.19 3.76
C PRO A 248 9.80 28.95 2.33
N VAL A 249 8.63 28.34 2.18
CA VAL A 249 8.05 28.00 0.89
C VAL A 249 6.80 28.83 0.59
N ASP A 250 6.65 29.19 -0.68
CA ASP A 250 5.42 29.81 -1.17
C ASP A 250 4.33 28.72 -1.38
N THR A 251 3.25 28.81 -0.63
CA THR A 251 2.11 27.89 -0.77
C THR A 251 1.46 27.90 -2.16
N LYS A 252 1.62 28.97 -2.94
CA LYS A 252 1.14 29.04 -4.34
C LYS A 252 2.05 28.19 -5.25
N ALA A 253 3.36 28.26 -5.02
CA ALA A 253 4.33 27.43 -5.73
C ALA A 253 4.10 25.95 -5.41
N ILE A 254 3.97 25.59 -4.12
CA ILE A 254 3.65 24.22 -3.72
C ILE A 254 2.34 23.74 -4.35
N ARG A 255 1.30 24.57 -4.41
CA ARG A 255 0.03 24.20 -5.05
C ARG A 255 0.19 23.94 -6.55
N ALA A 256 1.11 24.62 -7.20
CA ALA A 256 1.34 24.45 -8.64
C ALA A 256 1.93 23.06 -8.97
N LEU A 257 2.67 22.44 -8.06
CA LEU A 257 3.25 21.10 -8.22
C LEU A 257 2.15 20.03 -8.37
N PHE A 258 0.98 20.26 -7.80
CA PHE A 258 -0.13 19.31 -7.78
C PHE A 258 -1.19 19.56 -8.87
N ARG A 259 -0.78 20.15 -10.02
CA ARG A 259 -1.67 20.41 -11.16
C ARG A 259 -1.59 19.39 -12.28
N SER A 260 -0.62 18.49 -12.20
CA SER A 260 -0.40 17.43 -13.18
C SER A 260 -0.50 16.05 -12.52
N GLU A 261 -0.79 15.05 -13.32
CA GLU A 261 -0.82 13.67 -12.86
C GLU A 261 0.46 13.27 -12.09
N PRO A 262 0.31 12.45 -11.05
CA PRO A 262 -0.91 11.76 -10.60
C PRO A 262 -1.76 12.59 -9.62
N PHE A 263 -1.67 13.91 -9.64
CA PHE A 263 -2.35 14.76 -8.68
C PHE A 263 -3.50 15.55 -9.28
N GLU A 264 -4.49 15.81 -8.43
CA GLU A 264 -5.55 16.78 -8.66
C GLU A 264 -5.63 17.74 -7.47
N SER A 265 -5.36 19.03 -7.73
CA SER A 265 -5.45 20.06 -6.68
C SER A 265 -6.88 20.54 -6.53
N ALA A 266 -7.39 20.54 -5.30
CA ALA A 266 -8.71 21.09 -4.99
C ALA A 266 -8.80 22.55 -5.44
N ARG A 267 -9.96 22.91 -5.99
CA ARG A 267 -10.25 24.30 -6.38
C ARG A 267 -10.10 25.22 -5.17
N SER A 268 -9.49 26.36 -5.38
CA SER A 268 -9.37 27.40 -4.36
C SER A 268 -10.44 28.47 -4.60
N GLY A 269 -11.07 28.97 -3.53
CA GLY A 269 -12.06 30.04 -3.62
C GLY A 269 -13.19 29.87 -2.61
N ARG A 270 -14.08 30.86 -2.61
CA ARG A 270 -15.25 30.86 -1.70
C ARG A 270 -16.17 29.67 -2.05
N GLY A 271 -16.39 28.77 -1.09
CA GLY A 271 -17.21 27.57 -1.28
C GLY A 271 -16.45 26.33 -1.81
N ALA A 272 -15.14 26.42 -2.02
CA ALA A 272 -14.34 25.24 -2.34
C ALA A 272 -14.35 24.25 -1.18
N LYS A 273 -14.66 22.98 -1.47
CA LYS A 273 -14.63 21.89 -0.49
C LYS A 273 -13.25 21.20 -0.53
N ALA A 274 -12.74 20.84 0.63
CA ALA A 274 -11.58 19.95 0.71
C ALA A 274 -11.95 18.57 0.14
N PRO A 275 -11.01 17.85 -0.50
CA PRO A 275 -11.26 16.48 -0.93
C PRO A 275 -11.55 15.58 0.27
N SER A 276 -12.36 14.57 0.01
CA SER A 276 -12.75 13.55 0.97
C SER A 276 -12.77 12.19 0.28
N PRO A 277 -12.77 11.06 1.01
CA PRO A 277 -12.94 9.73 0.42
C PRO A 277 -14.13 9.66 -0.55
N VAL A 278 -15.26 10.26 -0.20
CA VAL A 278 -16.45 10.29 -1.06
C VAL A 278 -16.21 11.06 -2.37
N SER A 279 -15.49 12.19 -2.33
CA SER A 279 -15.24 12.98 -3.54
C SER A 279 -14.10 12.41 -4.40
N ALA A 280 -13.24 11.58 -3.84
CA ALA A 280 -12.13 10.92 -4.53
C ALA A 280 -12.49 9.51 -5.03
N ALA A 281 -13.68 9.00 -4.68
CA ALA A 281 -14.09 7.64 -5.05
C ALA A 281 -14.05 7.41 -6.57
N GLY A 282 -13.34 6.35 -6.98
CA GLY A 282 -13.16 5.97 -8.38
C GLY A 282 -12.17 6.86 -9.17
N SER A 283 -11.47 7.80 -8.51
CA SER A 283 -10.46 8.63 -9.15
C SER A 283 -9.09 7.95 -9.15
N GLU A 284 -8.39 8.03 -10.28
CA GLU A 284 -7.00 7.57 -10.43
C GLU A 284 -5.97 8.60 -9.91
N SER A 285 -6.44 9.74 -9.38
CA SER A 285 -5.58 10.82 -8.90
C SER A 285 -5.49 10.88 -7.39
N ILE A 286 -4.37 11.40 -6.89
CA ILE A 286 -4.22 11.86 -5.52
C ILE A 286 -4.77 13.28 -5.43
N HIS A 287 -5.84 13.47 -4.67
CA HIS A 287 -6.49 14.76 -4.48
C HIS A 287 -5.82 15.54 -3.36
N ILE A 288 -5.27 16.71 -3.68
CA ILE A 288 -4.61 17.58 -2.71
C ILE A 288 -5.56 18.70 -2.28
N GLY A 289 -5.78 18.77 -0.98
CA GLY A 289 -6.67 19.74 -0.31
C GLY A 289 -5.99 21.07 0.01
N PRO A 290 -6.48 21.74 1.07
CA PRO A 290 -5.89 23.00 1.50
C PRO A 290 -4.41 22.84 1.88
N ILE A 291 -3.58 23.75 1.38
CA ILE A 291 -2.17 23.89 1.73
C ILE A 291 -2.04 25.15 2.56
N ARG A 292 -1.40 25.03 3.72
CA ARG A 292 -1.23 26.15 4.67
C ARG A 292 0.22 26.21 5.12
N ALA A 293 0.82 27.39 5.06
CA ALA A 293 2.14 27.62 5.66
C ALA A 293 2.07 27.54 7.19
N ALA A 294 3.21 27.24 7.80
CA ALA A 294 3.40 27.36 9.24
C ALA A 294 3.03 28.79 9.73
N VAL A 295 2.44 28.87 10.91
CA VAL A 295 2.13 30.14 11.57
C VAL A 295 2.96 30.23 12.84
N GLY A 296 3.64 31.37 13.03
CA GLY A 296 4.46 31.64 14.21
C GLY A 296 5.96 31.51 13.94
N SER A 297 6.76 31.43 15.00
CA SER A 297 8.23 31.43 14.97
C SER A 297 8.87 30.03 14.91
N GLY A 298 8.10 29.01 14.56
CA GLY A 298 8.60 27.65 14.38
C GLY A 298 9.37 27.45 13.09
N PRO A 299 9.85 26.23 12.81
CA PRO A 299 10.53 25.91 11.56
C PRO A 299 9.62 26.17 10.35
N PRO A 300 10.20 26.57 9.21
CA PRO A 300 9.42 26.75 7.99
C PRO A 300 8.81 25.41 7.57
N GLY A 301 7.60 25.47 7.03
CA GLY A 301 6.93 24.24 6.60
C GLY A 301 5.49 24.47 6.15
N VAL A 302 4.87 23.39 5.71
CA VAL A 302 3.49 23.41 5.22
C VAL A 302 2.67 22.27 5.80
N TRP A 303 1.41 22.57 6.07
CA TRP A 303 0.34 21.60 6.27
C TRP A 303 -0.39 21.38 4.96
N LEU A 304 -0.66 20.12 4.64
CA LEU A 304 -1.56 19.77 3.55
C LEU A 304 -2.42 18.56 3.89
N TRP A 305 -3.50 18.43 3.14
CA TRP A 305 -4.41 17.30 3.17
C TRP A 305 -4.38 16.58 1.84
N ALA A 306 -4.17 15.27 1.85
CA ALA A 306 -4.17 14.43 0.66
C ALA A 306 -5.20 13.32 0.80
N VAL A 307 -5.90 12.99 -0.28
CA VAL A 307 -6.88 11.90 -0.33
C VAL A 307 -6.70 11.12 -1.62
N ALA A 308 -6.76 9.80 -1.54
CA ALA A 308 -6.72 8.93 -2.70
C ALA A 308 -7.62 7.71 -2.53
N ASP A 309 -8.22 7.28 -3.62
CA ASP A 309 -8.93 6.02 -3.71
C ASP A 309 -7.94 4.89 -4.07
N THR A 310 -8.31 3.63 -3.84
CA THR A 310 -7.54 2.46 -4.27
C THR A 310 -7.39 2.36 -5.79
N THR A 311 -8.21 3.07 -6.56
CA THR A 311 -8.06 3.22 -8.01
C THR A 311 -6.84 4.06 -8.40
N ALA A 312 -6.37 4.96 -7.52
CA ALA A 312 -5.16 5.74 -7.75
C ALA A 312 -3.89 4.88 -7.63
N TYR A 313 -3.91 3.90 -6.76
CA TYR A 313 -2.84 2.92 -6.58
C TYR A 313 -3.35 1.68 -5.84
N ASP A 314 -3.16 0.50 -6.44
CA ASP A 314 -3.44 -0.80 -5.85
C ASP A 314 -2.15 -1.62 -5.86
N PRO A 315 -1.57 -1.99 -4.69
CA PRO A 315 -0.32 -2.74 -4.62
C PRO A 315 -0.33 -4.02 -5.45
N ALA A 316 -1.45 -4.74 -5.48
CA ALA A 316 -1.58 -5.98 -6.23
C ALA A 316 -1.54 -5.72 -7.75
N SER A 317 -2.27 -4.72 -8.22
CA SER A 317 -2.23 -4.30 -9.62
C SER A 317 -0.84 -3.80 -10.02
N ALA A 318 -0.20 -2.99 -9.16
CA ALA A 318 1.17 -2.52 -9.37
C ALA A 318 2.16 -3.69 -9.49
N ALA A 319 2.06 -4.70 -8.62
CA ALA A 319 2.90 -5.90 -8.71
C ALA A 319 2.74 -6.61 -10.06
N LEU A 320 1.52 -6.82 -10.54
CA LEU A 320 1.29 -7.46 -11.83
C LEU A 320 1.81 -6.63 -13.01
N GLN A 321 1.68 -5.30 -12.95
CA GLN A 321 2.25 -4.40 -13.95
C GLN A 321 3.78 -4.46 -13.97
N ILE A 322 4.43 -4.52 -12.79
CA ILE A 322 5.88 -4.70 -12.67
C ILE A 322 6.31 -6.05 -13.24
N VAL A 323 5.62 -7.15 -12.90
CA VAL A 323 5.90 -8.48 -13.48
C VAL A 323 5.86 -8.41 -15.00
N ARG A 324 4.79 -7.84 -15.56
CA ARG A 324 4.65 -7.66 -17.00
C ARG A 324 5.81 -6.85 -17.59
N ALA A 325 6.12 -5.69 -17.00
CA ALA A 325 7.16 -4.79 -17.51
C ALA A 325 8.57 -5.39 -17.43
N VAL A 326 8.88 -6.16 -16.40
CA VAL A 326 10.24 -6.73 -16.16
C VAL A 326 10.47 -8.01 -16.95
N LEU A 327 9.44 -8.85 -17.17
CA LEU A 327 9.56 -10.17 -17.79
C LEU A 327 9.11 -10.24 -19.26
N SER A 328 8.50 -9.16 -19.78
CA SER A 328 8.19 -9.03 -21.22
C SER A 328 9.37 -8.43 -21.96
#